data_fabe3babed12a72c8dcf2bca42513e30
#
_entry.id   fabe3babed12a72c8dcf2bca42513e30
#
_cell.length_a   1.000
_cell.length_b   1.000
_cell.length_c   1.000
_cell.angle_alpha   90.00
_cell.angle_beta   90.00
_cell.angle_gamma   90.00
#
_symmetry.space_group_name_H-M   'P 1'
#
loop_
_entity.id
_entity.type
_entity.pdbx_description
1 polymer ?
#
loop_
_entity_poly.entity_id
_entity_poly.type
_entity_poly.pdbx_seq_one_letter_code
_entity_poly.pdbx_strand_id
1 'polypeptide(L)'
;MNRVINIFTFIVLIIFFLMVMTVVFDLSVSQFHLKGMKYKQEIFTAIAILVFLLGLIRIQRRYQGIKDMKRYAKFHFSIPVSTRHRNYGFVICQIEAVFMIAAIGACLLFINLEPAYVIPMMVVLSLLASESVIFGFALKRGGQAFRIGFDDSVIAAFDREMNLFYYEGLKKVDLHQNDLISFSYIDDLDLPLQTAIIDPHDRKAFRDALVEKLESKNIYVGDSLRNWQ
;
A
#
# COMPACT_ATOMS: atom_id res chain seq x y z
N MET A 1 3.53 -11.18 0.93
CA MET A 1 3.39 -10.72 2.33
C MET A 1 2.70 -9.35 2.43
N ASN A 2 3.08 -8.35 1.65
CA ASN A 2 2.50 -6.99 1.69
C ASN A 2 0.99 -6.97 1.40
N ARG A 3 0.54 -7.70 0.37
CA ARG A 3 -0.87 -7.77 -0.02
C ARG A 3 -1.76 -8.32 1.10
N VAL A 4 -1.29 -9.35 1.81
CA VAL A 4 -2.02 -9.96 2.93
C VAL A 4 -2.20 -8.97 4.08
N ILE A 5 -1.13 -8.24 4.45
CA ILE A 5 -1.21 -7.25 5.54
C ILE A 5 -2.13 -6.08 5.16
N ASN A 6 -2.10 -5.63 3.91
CA ASN A 6 -2.99 -4.55 3.46
C ASN A 6 -4.46 -4.99 3.47
N ILE A 7 -4.76 -6.21 3.01
CA ILE A 7 -6.12 -6.78 3.09
C ILE A 7 -6.55 -6.91 4.55
N PHE A 8 -5.69 -7.45 5.41
CA PHE A 8 -5.98 -7.58 6.84
C PHE A 8 -6.21 -6.23 7.51
N THR A 9 -5.38 -5.22 7.23
CA THR A 9 -5.56 -3.86 7.72
C THR A 9 -6.89 -3.27 7.28
N PHE A 10 -7.26 -3.47 6.02
CA PHE A 10 -8.53 -2.99 5.48
C PHE A 10 -9.73 -3.67 6.16
N ILE A 11 -9.68 -4.98 6.37
CA ILE A 11 -10.72 -5.73 7.10
C ILE A 11 -10.87 -5.20 8.53
N VAL A 12 -9.75 -5.01 9.25
CA VAL A 12 -9.77 -4.49 10.63
C VAL A 12 -10.37 -3.08 10.68
N LEU A 13 -10.03 -2.21 9.73
CA LEU A 13 -10.61 -0.86 9.64
C LEU A 13 -12.11 -0.88 9.35
N ILE A 14 -12.57 -1.78 8.47
CA ILE A 14 -14.01 -1.95 8.21
C ILE A 14 -14.72 -2.43 9.46
N ILE A 15 -14.21 -3.45 10.14
CA ILE A 15 -14.81 -3.96 11.38
C ILE A 15 -14.87 -2.84 12.43
N PHE A 16 -13.80 -2.10 12.61
CA PHE A 16 -13.76 -0.96 13.53
C PHE A 16 -14.81 0.09 13.17
N PHE A 17 -14.90 0.46 11.89
CA PHE A 17 -15.90 1.42 11.41
C PHE A 17 -17.33 0.91 11.64
N LEU A 18 -17.64 -0.33 11.30
CA LEU A 18 -18.95 -0.93 11.53
C LEU A 18 -19.31 -0.96 13.03
N MET A 19 -18.35 -1.29 13.90
CA MET A 19 -18.58 -1.23 15.36
C MET A 19 -18.88 0.20 15.83
N VAL A 20 -18.14 1.19 15.34
CA VAL A 20 -18.42 2.60 15.64
C VAL A 20 -19.83 2.97 15.18
N MET A 21 -20.19 2.63 13.94
CA MET A 21 -21.52 2.93 13.39
C MET A 21 -22.65 2.25 14.17
N THR A 22 -22.49 0.99 14.57
CA THR A 22 -23.51 0.28 15.36
C THR A 22 -23.70 0.94 16.74
N VAL A 23 -22.64 1.45 17.35
CA VAL A 23 -22.74 2.17 18.64
C VAL A 23 -23.33 3.57 18.44
N VAL A 24 -22.95 4.29 17.37
CA VAL A 24 -23.47 5.63 17.08
C VAL A 24 -24.96 5.61 16.81
N PHE A 25 -25.43 4.70 15.99
CA PHE A 25 -26.85 4.61 15.61
C PHE A 25 -27.67 3.71 16.54
N ASP A 26 -27.07 3.21 17.63
CA ASP A 26 -27.70 2.28 18.57
C ASP A 26 -28.37 1.08 17.88
N LEU A 27 -27.71 0.59 16.83
CA LEU A 27 -28.23 -0.53 16.06
C LEU A 27 -28.11 -1.81 16.88
N SER A 28 -29.21 -2.54 16.98
CA SER A 28 -29.19 -3.88 17.57
C SER A 28 -28.68 -4.88 16.54
N VAL A 29 -27.60 -5.58 16.87
CA VAL A 29 -27.14 -6.75 16.11
C VAL A 29 -27.73 -7.98 16.77
N SER A 30 -28.82 -8.54 16.19
CA SER A 30 -29.63 -9.58 16.83
C SER A 30 -30.29 -9.05 18.12
N GLN A 31 -30.00 -9.65 19.26
CA GLN A 31 -30.50 -9.23 20.56
C GLN A 31 -29.48 -8.41 21.38
N PHE A 32 -28.31 -8.10 20.77
CA PHE A 32 -27.22 -7.40 21.46
C PHE A 32 -27.18 -5.93 21.09
N HIS A 33 -27.25 -5.05 22.13
CA HIS A 33 -26.95 -3.63 21.98
C HIS A 33 -25.50 -3.38 22.40
N LEU A 34 -24.64 -3.05 21.43
CA LEU A 34 -23.22 -2.79 21.67
C LEU A 34 -23.00 -1.64 22.68
N LYS A 35 -23.88 -0.66 22.66
CA LYS A 35 -23.82 0.47 23.61
C LYS A 35 -23.96 0.04 25.07
N GLY A 36 -24.71 -1.03 25.35
CA GLY A 36 -24.91 -1.62 26.69
C GLY A 36 -23.89 -2.69 27.06
N MET A 37 -22.92 -3.04 26.20
CA MET A 37 -21.96 -4.09 26.53
C MET A 37 -21.06 -3.71 27.70
N LYS A 38 -20.87 -4.66 28.64
CA LYS A 38 -20.09 -4.50 29.86
C LYS A 38 -18.62 -4.16 29.59
N TYR A 39 -18.04 -4.70 28.52
CA TYR A 39 -16.62 -4.57 28.17
C TYR A 39 -16.38 -3.74 26.89
N LYS A 40 -17.29 -2.81 26.57
CA LYS A 40 -17.18 -2.01 25.34
C LYS A 40 -15.88 -1.19 25.26
N GLN A 41 -15.44 -0.64 26.39
CA GLN A 41 -14.23 0.20 26.46
C GLN A 41 -12.97 -0.61 26.16
N GLU A 42 -12.87 -1.79 26.75
CA GLU A 42 -11.75 -2.71 26.54
C GLU A 42 -11.69 -3.22 25.09
N ILE A 43 -12.84 -3.55 24.51
CA ILE A 43 -12.93 -4.00 23.11
C ILE A 43 -12.49 -2.87 22.17
N PHE A 44 -13.00 -1.65 22.34
CA PHE A 44 -12.60 -0.51 21.52
C PHE A 44 -11.10 -0.21 21.66
N THR A 45 -10.57 -0.28 22.88
CA THR A 45 -9.15 -0.07 23.13
C THR A 45 -8.30 -1.14 22.47
N ALA A 46 -8.68 -2.42 22.56
CA ALA A 46 -7.98 -3.51 21.92
C ALA A 46 -7.93 -3.35 20.38
N ILE A 47 -9.06 -2.94 19.77
CA ILE A 47 -9.12 -2.68 18.33
C ILE A 47 -8.27 -1.46 17.97
N ALA A 48 -8.29 -0.39 18.76
CA ALA A 48 -7.46 0.80 18.51
C ALA A 48 -5.96 0.45 18.57
N ILE A 49 -5.55 -0.38 19.53
CA ILE A 49 -4.17 -0.88 19.62
C ILE A 49 -3.81 -1.70 18.37
N LEU A 50 -4.70 -2.57 17.92
CA LEU A 50 -4.48 -3.37 16.69
C LEU A 50 -4.34 -2.46 15.47
N VAL A 51 -5.22 -1.46 15.29
CA VAL A 51 -5.13 -0.47 14.21
C VAL A 51 -3.81 0.29 14.29
N PHE A 52 -3.37 0.66 15.49
CA PHE A 52 -2.09 1.34 15.69
C PHE A 52 -0.90 0.47 15.26
N LEU A 53 -0.84 -0.77 15.71
CA LEU A 53 0.25 -1.69 15.34
C LEU A 53 0.31 -1.91 13.83
N LEU A 54 -0.82 -2.11 13.18
CA LEU A 54 -0.89 -2.23 11.73
C LEU A 54 -0.46 -0.94 11.03
N GLY A 55 -0.85 0.21 11.59
CA GLY A 55 -0.43 1.53 11.12
C GLY A 55 1.08 1.72 11.22
N LEU A 56 1.72 1.34 12.34
CA LEU A 56 3.17 1.39 12.51
C LEU A 56 3.90 0.53 11.49
N ILE A 57 3.43 -0.70 11.24
CA ILE A 57 4.02 -1.57 10.20
C ILE A 57 3.94 -0.89 8.83
N ARG A 58 2.82 -0.25 8.51
CA ARG A 58 2.64 0.49 7.26
C ARG A 58 3.59 1.68 7.15
N ILE A 59 3.68 2.50 8.19
CA ILE A 59 4.60 3.65 8.27
C ILE A 59 6.04 3.20 8.06
N GLN A 60 6.45 2.16 8.79
CA GLN A 60 7.80 1.62 8.69
C GLN A 60 8.12 1.18 7.25
N ARG A 61 7.21 0.47 6.59
CA ARG A 61 7.39 0.03 5.20
C ARG A 61 7.49 1.19 4.21
N ARG A 62 6.63 2.19 4.34
CA ARG A 62 6.67 3.39 3.50
C ARG A 62 7.99 4.13 3.67
N TYR A 63 8.43 4.32 4.92
CA TYR A 63 9.70 4.97 5.21
C TYR A 63 10.90 4.16 4.70
N GLN A 64 10.92 2.85 4.93
CA GLN A 64 11.96 1.96 4.39
C GLN A 64 11.99 1.99 2.87
N GLY A 65 10.83 1.89 2.21
CA GLY A 65 10.75 1.96 0.75
C GLY A 65 11.32 3.26 0.19
N ILE A 66 11.01 4.42 0.80
CA ILE A 66 11.60 5.71 0.41
C ILE A 66 13.13 5.70 0.59
N LYS A 67 13.61 5.15 1.72
CA LYS A 67 15.04 5.07 2.03
C LYS A 67 15.76 4.15 1.06
N ASP A 68 15.20 2.99 0.79
CA ASP A 68 15.79 1.99 -0.11
C ASP A 68 15.82 2.51 -1.55
N MET A 69 14.75 3.13 -2.05
CA MET A 69 14.77 3.74 -3.38
C MET A 69 15.79 4.87 -3.51
N LYS A 70 16.06 5.63 -2.45
CA LYS A 70 17.17 6.60 -2.43
C LYS A 70 18.54 5.91 -2.44
N ARG A 71 18.66 4.74 -1.80
CA ARG A 71 19.90 3.95 -1.80
C ARG A 71 20.18 3.33 -3.19
N TYR A 72 19.14 2.88 -3.90
CA TYR A 72 19.21 2.44 -5.30
C TYR A 72 19.26 3.61 -6.30
N ALA A 73 19.81 4.76 -5.90
CA ALA A 73 19.90 5.96 -6.77
C ALA A 73 20.74 5.76 -8.04
N LYS A 74 21.53 4.69 -8.12
CA LYS A 74 22.43 4.36 -9.24
C LYS A 74 21.81 3.35 -10.22
N PHE A 75 20.51 3.44 -10.48
CA PHE A 75 19.92 2.63 -11.55
C PHE A 75 20.56 2.95 -12.89
N HIS A 76 20.80 1.91 -13.69
CA HIS A 76 21.21 2.07 -15.10
C HIS A 76 20.09 2.67 -15.94
N PHE A 77 18.84 2.32 -15.59
CA PHE A 77 17.64 2.86 -16.19
C PHE A 77 16.59 3.13 -15.12
N SER A 78 15.90 4.26 -15.19
CA SER A 78 14.76 4.52 -14.31
C SER A 78 13.78 5.50 -14.91
N ILE A 79 12.49 5.26 -14.65
CA ILE A 79 11.37 6.11 -15.03
C ILE A 79 10.56 6.48 -13.79
N PRO A 80 9.91 7.65 -13.76
CA PRO A 80 8.99 8.00 -12.70
C PRO A 80 7.73 7.12 -12.75
N VAL A 81 7.11 6.89 -11.60
CA VAL A 81 5.77 6.29 -11.53
C VAL A 81 4.77 7.19 -12.22
N SER A 82 3.86 6.58 -13.01
CA SER A 82 2.88 7.30 -13.81
C SER A 82 2.05 8.28 -12.96
N THR A 83 1.78 9.45 -13.50
CA THR A 83 1.01 10.50 -12.83
C THR A 83 -0.40 10.02 -12.47
N ARG A 84 -1.02 9.24 -13.34
CA ARG A 84 -2.34 8.64 -13.09
C ARG A 84 -2.30 7.72 -11.87
N HIS A 85 -1.30 6.85 -11.77
CA HIS A 85 -1.15 5.91 -10.67
C HIS A 85 -0.85 6.62 -9.34
N ARG A 86 -0.01 7.67 -9.36
CA ARG A 86 0.26 8.52 -8.19
C ARG A 86 -0.99 9.25 -7.70
N ASN A 87 -1.79 9.79 -8.60
CA ASN A 87 -3.05 10.44 -8.25
C ASN A 87 -4.05 9.45 -7.63
N TYR A 88 -4.14 8.24 -8.17
CA TYR A 88 -4.96 7.19 -7.59
C TYR A 88 -4.49 6.82 -6.16
N GLY A 89 -3.19 6.64 -5.98
CA GLY A 89 -2.59 6.38 -4.66
C GLY A 89 -2.83 7.53 -3.67
N PHE A 90 -2.75 8.80 -4.13
CA PHE A 90 -3.11 9.97 -3.32
C PHE A 90 -4.55 9.89 -2.83
N VAL A 91 -5.52 9.65 -3.73
CA VAL A 91 -6.94 9.55 -3.37
C VAL A 91 -7.17 8.47 -2.31
N ILE A 92 -6.55 7.30 -2.46
CA ILE A 92 -6.66 6.23 -1.45
C ILE A 92 -6.14 6.69 -0.08
N CYS A 93 -4.97 7.37 -0.04
CA CYS A 93 -4.43 7.90 1.22
C CYS A 93 -5.37 8.93 1.87
N GLN A 94 -6.05 9.77 1.06
CA GLN A 94 -7.03 10.73 1.59
C GLN A 94 -8.27 10.02 2.13
N ILE A 95 -8.77 8.99 1.45
CA ILE A 95 -9.90 8.17 1.93
C ILE A 95 -9.53 7.52 3.27
N GLU A 96 -8.34 6.92 3.40
CA GLU A 96 -7.86 6.37 4.67
C GLU A 96 -7.88 7.42 5.80
N ALA A 97 -7.37 8.63 5.53
CA ALA A 97 -7.34 9.72 6.50
C ALA A 97 -8.76 10.16 6.91
N VAL A 98 -9.67 10.30 5.94
CA VAL A 98 -11.07 10.66 6.20
C VAL A 98 -11.77 9.62 7.08
N PHE A 99 -11.55 8.32 6.83
CA PHE A 99 -12.10 7.25 7.67
C PHE A 99 -11.58 7.34 9.12
N MET A 100 -10.29 7.62 9.31
CA MET A 100 -9.73 7.77 10.66
C MET A 100 -10.28 9.00 11.38
N ILE A 101 -10.43 10.13 10.68
CA ILE A 101 -11.03 11.36 11.24
C ILE A 101 -12.51 11.13 11.57
N ALA A 102 -13.25 10.45 10.70
CA ALA A 102 -14.64 10.11 10.97
C ALA A 102 -14.79 9.21 12.21
N ALA A 103 -13.88 8.23 12.37
CA ALA A 103 -13.85 7.37 13.55
C ALA A 103 -13.55 8.17 14.83
N ILE A 104 -12.62 9.14 14.80
CA ILE A 104 -12.36 10.06 15.92
C ILE A 104 -13.63 10.84 16.26
N GLY A 105 -14.26 11.45 15.26
CA GLY A 105 -15.49 12.22 15.46
C GLY A 105 -16.61 11.38 16.08
N ALA A 106 -16.80 10.17 15.60
CA ALA A 106 -17.80 9.25 16.11
C ALA A 106 -17.51 8.85 17.57
N CYS A 107 -16.25 8.55 17.90
CA CYS A 107 -15.86 8.24 19.28
C CYS A 107 -16.12 9.41 20.23
N LEU A 108 -15.84 10.64 19.81
CA LEU A 108 -16.05 11.84 20.62
C LEU A 108 -17.53 12.16 20.86
N LEU A 109 -18.33 12.06 19.79
CA LEU A 109 -19.69 12.58 19.83
C LEU A 109 -20.71 11.56 20.37
N PHE A 110 -20.45 10.25 20.21
CA PHE A 110 -21.50 9.27 20.32
C PHE A 110 -21.23 8.10 21.29
N ILE A 111 -19.98 7.81 21.65
CA ILE A 111 -19.67 6.55 22.36
C ILE A 111 -19.63 6.68 23.88
N ASN A 112 -19.65 7.89 24.46
CA ASN A 112 -19.55 8.10 25.92
C ASN A 112 -18.48 7.21 26.60
N LEU A 113 -17.29 7.18 26.04
CA LEU A 113 -16.14 6.48 26.61
C LEU A 113 -15.49 7.36 27.68
N GLU A 114 -14.91 6.73 28.69
CA GLU A 114 -14.10 7.46 29.67
C GLU A 114 -12.89 8.13 29.00
N PRO A 115 -12.50 9.34 29.41
CA PRO A 115 -11.37 10.07 28.82
C PRO A 115 -10.06 9.27 28.78
N ALA A 116 -9.85 8.40 29.77
CA ALA A 116 -8.67 7.55 29.85
C ALA A 116 -8.52 6.60 28.63
N TYR A 117 -9.62 6.21 28.00
CA TYR A 117 -9.63 5.35 26.80
C TYR A 117 -9.70 6.18 25.51
N VAL A 118 -10.45 7.28 25.53
CA VAL A 118 -10.67 8.13 24.34
C VAL A 118 -9.39 8.87 23.92
N ILE A 119 -8.68 9.47 24.87
CA ILE A 119 -7.52 10.31 24.56
C ILE A 119 -6.41 9.53 23.83
N PRO A 120 -5.92 8.37 24.32
CA PRO A 120 -4.92 7.60 23.61
C PRO A 120 -5.37 7.16 22.22
N MET A 121 -6.64 6.74 22.08
CA MET A 121 -7.19 6.33 20.79
C MET A 121 -7.22 7.48 19.78
N MET A 122 -7.65 8.68 20.22
CA MET A 122 -7.64 9.88 19.38
C MET A 122 -6.25 10.25 18.92
N VAL A 123 -5.26 10.21 19.82
CA VAL A 123 -3.87 10.50 19.49
C VAL A 123 -3.38 9.53 18.42
N VAL A 124 -3.62 8.23 18.59
CA VAL A 124 -3.21 7.20 17.65
C VAL A 124 -3.84 7.40 16.27
N LEU A 125 -5.16 7.56 16.21
CA LEU A 125 -5.88 7.75 14.96
C LEU A 125 -5.48 9.05 14.26
N SER A 126 -5.23 10.12 15.03
CA SER A 126 -4.75 11.40 14.50
C SER A 126 -3.35 11.28 13.89
N LEU A 127 -2.44 10.54 14.53
CA LEU A 127 -1.10 10.28 13.99
C LEU A 127 -1.18 9.49 12.68
N LEU A 128 -2.02 8.45 12.62
CA LEU A 128 -2.19 7.64 11.42
C LEU A 128 -2.87 8.41 10.28
N ALA A 129 -3.85 9.26 10.59
CA ALA A 129 -4.48 10.14 9.61
C ALA A 129 -3.47 11.15 9.05
N SER A 130 -2.70 11.79 9.91
CA SER A 130 -1.66 12.75 9.51
C SER A 130 -0.59 12.09 8.63
N GLU A 131 -0.15 10.88 8.97
CA GLU A 131 0.79 10.11 8.14
C GLU A 131 0.22 9.85 6.75
N SER A 132 -1.02 9.37 6.66
CA SER A 132 -1.67 9.09 5.37
C SER A 132 -1.78 10.34 4.51
N VAL A 133 -2.12 11.49 5.09
CA VAL A 133 -2.16 12.78 4.38
C VAL A 133 -0.78 13.16 3.87
N ILE A 134 0.24 13.17 4.74
CA ILE A 134 1.62 13.57 4.39
C ILE A 134 2.18 12.66 3.30
N PHE A 135 2.04 11.34 3.46
CA PHE A 135 2.51 10.38 2.46
C PHE A 135 1.76 10.52 1.13
N GLY A 136 0.44 10.73 1.17
CA GLY A 136 -0.36 10.97 -0.03
C GLY A 136 0.12 12.20 -0.82
N PHE A 137 0.41 13.31 -0.15
CA PHE A 137 0.97 14.50 -0.80
C PHE A 137 2.38 14.28 -1.34
N ALA A 138 3.22 13.53 -0.62
CA ALA A 138 4.55 13.15 -1.10
C ALA A 138 4.45 12.31 -2.38
N LEU A 139 3.54 11.33 -2.42
CA LEU A 139 3.26 10.49 -3.58
C LEU A 139 2.75 11.32 -4.76
N LYS A 140 1.78 12.22 -4.55
CA LYS A 140 1.24 13.11 -5.58
C LYS A 140 2.30 14.01 -6.20
N ARG A 141 3.17 14.63 -5.36
CA ARG A 141 4.29 15.45 -5.84
C ARG A 141 5.27 14.64 -6.67
N GLY A 142 5.39 13.35 -6.40
CA GLY A 142 6.42 12.50 -6.98
C GLY A 142 7.79 12.79 -6.37
N GLY A 143 8.82 12.51 -7.11
CA GLY A 143 10.20 12.73 -6.68
C GLY A 143 11.05 11.48 -6.89
N GLN A 144 12.33 11.56 -6.51
CA GLN A 144 13.31 10.50 -6.78
C GLN A 144 12.98 9.15 -6.13
N ALA A 145 12.11 9.09 -5.13
CA ALA A 145 11.71 7.84 -4.50
C ALA A 145 10.62 7.09 -5.30
N PHE A 146 9.69 7.82 -5.93
CA PHE A 146 8.54 7.23 -6.62
C PHE A 146 8.85 6.93 -8.09
N ARG A 147 9.56 5.82 -8.33
CA ARG A 147 10.04 5.42 -9.64
C ARG A 147 10.12 3.90 -9.78
N ILE A 148 10.23 3.46 -11.01
CA ILE A 148 10.67 2.12 -11.38
C ILE A 148 12.08 2.26 -11.97
N GLY A 149 12.97 1.36 -11.59
CA GLY A 149 14.31 1.31 -12.17
C GLY A 149 14.94 -0.05 -11.96
N PHE A 150 16.05 -0.28 -12.64
CA PHE A 150 16.82 -1.50 -12.48
C PHE A 150 18.31 -1.24 -12.57
N ASP A 151 19.06 -2.07 -11.86
CA ASP A 151 20.53 -2.14 -11.86
C ASP A 151 21.02 -3.52 -12.31
N ASP A 152 22.20 -3.93 -11.88
CA ASP A 152 22.76 -5.24 -12.21
C ASP A 152 22.21 -6.39 -11.38
N SER A 153 21.52 -6.12 -10.28
CA SER A 153 21.08 -7.11 -9.30
C SER A 153 19.57 -7.20 -9.16
N VAL A 154 18.85 -6.10 -9.40
CA VAL A 154 17.43 -6.01 -9.05
C VAL A 154 16.67 -5.02 -9.94
N ILE A 155 15.40 -5.35 -10.17
CA ILE A 155 14.39 -4.42 -10.67
C ILE A 155 13.60 -3.95 -9.44
N ALA A 156 13.55 -2.64 -9.21
CA ALA A 156 12.87 -2.06 -8.07
C ALA A 156 11.78 -1.10 -8.52
N ALA A 157 10.61 -1.22 -7.91
CA ALA A 157 9.49 -0.32 -8.14
C ALA A 157 8.93 0.15 -6.79
N PHE A 158 8.71 1.45 -6.64
CA PHE A 158 8.11 2.01 -5.44
C PHE A 158 7.02 3.03 -5.79
N ASP A 159 5.82 2.69 -5.41
CA ASP A 159 4.65 3.57 -5.44
C ASP A 159 4.15 3.84 -4.02
N ARG A 160 3.41 2.92 -3.46
CA ARG A 160 2.97 2.88 -2.06
C ARG A 160 3.70 1.78 -1.29
N GLU A 161 4.21 0.80 -2.02
CA GLU A 161 4.93 -0.37 -1.53
C GLU A 161 6.17 -0.59 -2.36
N MET A 162 7.19 -1.13 -1.70
CA MET A 162 8.43 -1.51 -2.38
C MET A 162 8.28 -2.91 -2.97
N ASN A 163 8.41 -2.99 -4.29
CA ASN A 163 8.47 -4.24 -5.03
C ASN A 163 9.90 -4.42 -5.54
N LEU A 164 10.50 -5.56 -5.21
CA LEU A 164 11.86 -5.94 -5.61
C LEU A 164 11.79 -7.25 -6.37
N PHE A 165 12.36 -7.26 -7.57
CA PHE A 165 12.46 -8.44 -8.44
C PHE A 165 13.94 -8.69 -8.69
N TYR A 166 14.52 -9.67 -8.00
CA TYR A 166 15.91 -10.05 -8.16
C TYR A 166 16.09 -10.88 -9.43
N TYR A 167 17.22 -10.71 -10.14
CA TYR A 167 17.52 -11.56 -11.29
C TYR A 167 17.91 -12.97 -10.90
N GLU A 168 18.41 -13.17 -9.68
CA GLU A 168 18.75 -14.49 -9.15
C GLU A 168 17.49 -15.36 -9.03
N GLY A 169 17.54 -16.55 -9.66
CA GLY A 169 16.39 -17.46 -9.71
C GLY A 169 15.25 -17.06 -10.64
N LEU A 170 15.36 -15.92 -11.34
CA LEU A 170 14.35 -15.49 -12.32
C LEU A 170 14.49 -16.29 -13.61
N LYS A 171 13.43 -17.02 -14.00
CA LYS A 171 13.41 -17.85 -15.23
C LYS A 171 12.83 -17.12 -16.43
N LYS A 172 11.71 -16.43 -16.19
CA LYS A 172 10.89 -15.87 -17.25
C LYS A 172 10.26 -14.55 -16.81
N VAL A 173 10.20 -13.61 -17.76
CA VAL A 173 9.35 -12.41 -17.63
C VAL A 173 8.41 -12.35 -18.81
N ASP A 174 7.12 -12.20 -18.53
CA ASP A 174 6.07 -12.16 -19.56
C ASP A 174 5.00 -11.13 -19.22
N LEU A 175 4.22 -10.74 -20.22
CA LEU A 175 3.11 -9.82 -20.07
C LEU A 175 1.78 -10.57 -20.17
N HIS A 176 0.96 -10.48 -19.15
CA HIS A 176 -0.39 -11.05 -19.13
C HIS A 176 -1.45 -9.97 -19.37
N GLN A 177 -2.25 -10.13 -20.43
CA GLN A 177 -3.42 -9.30 -20.77
C GLN A 177 -3.15 -7.79 -20.80
N ASN A 178 -1.92 -7.39 -21.17
CA ASN A 178 -1.42 -6.00 -21.18
C ASN A 178 -1.45 -5.23 -19.84
N ASP A 179 -1.87 -5.87 -18.74
CA ASP A 179 -2.07 -5.22 -17.45
C ASP A 179 -1.05 -5.62 -16.38
N LEU A 180 -0.40 -6.79 -16.57
CA LEU A 180 0.52 -7.36 -15.58
C LEU A 180 1.78 -7.88 -16.24
N ILE A 181 2.94 -7.41 -15.80
CA ILE A 181 4.22 -8.04 -16.06
C ILE A 181 4.45 -9.07 -14.97
N SER A 182 4.56 -10.35 -15.35
CA SER A 182 4.81 -11.46 -14.41
C SER A 182 6.29 -11.83 -14.44
N PHE A 183 6.88 -11.90 -13.25
CA PHE A 183 8.25 -12.34 -12.99
C PHE A 183 8.19 -13.75 -12.39
N SER A 184 8.47 -14.78 -13.20
CA SER A 184 8.38 -16.20 -12.81
C SER A 184 9.75 -16.73 -12.38
N TYR A 185 9.81 -17.23 -11.16
CA TYR A 185 11.03 -17.75 -10.51
C TYR A 185 11.12 -19.29 -10.55
N ILE A 186 12.26 -19.82 -10.14
CA ILE A 186 12.56 -21.26 -10.16
C ILE A 186 11.57 -22.07 -9.31
N ASP A 187 11.14 -21.54 -8.18
CA ASP A 187 10.27 -22.21 -7.20
C ASP A 187 8.77 -21.98 -7.45
N ASP A 188 8.38 -21.83 -8.74
CA ASP A 188 7.00 -21.53 -9.16
C ASP A 188 6.39 -20.28 -8.49
N LEU A 189 7.26 -19.36 -8.04
CA LEU A 189 6.85 -18.07 -7.50
C LEU A 189 6.66 -17.07 -8.64
N ASP A 190 5.44 -16.58 -8.81
CA ASP A 190 5.10 -15.51 -9.74
C ASP A 190 4.89 -14.19 -8.99
N LEU A 191 5.66 -13.18 -9.34
CA LEU A 191 5.54 -11.84 -8.78
C LEU A 191 5.01 -10.89 -9.86
N PRO A 192 3.79 -10.34 -9.68
CA PRO A 192 3.21 -9.42 -10.66
C PRO A 192 3.64 -7.98 -10.43
N LEU A 193 3.87 -7.26 -11.52
CA LEU A 193 4.01 -5.80 -11.57
C LEU A 193 2.89 -5.23 -12.45
N GLN A 194 2.08 -4.32 -11.91
CA GLN A 194 1.02 -3.67 -12.68
C GLN A 194 1.61 -2.70 -13.71
N THR A 195 1.20 -2.83 -14.98
CA THR A 195 1.66 -1.92 -16.04
C THR A 195 1.16 -0.49 -15.86
N ALA A 196 0.06 -0.31 -15.12
CA ALA A 196 -0.50 1.01 -14.79
C ALA A 196 0.46 1.93 -14.04
N ILE A 197 1.51 1.36 -13.41
CA ILE A 197 2.57 2.14 -12.75
C ILE A 197 3.48 2.84 -13.77
N ILE A 198 3.48 2.40 -15.04
CA ILE A 198 4.30 2.94 -16.13
C ILE A 198 3.43 3.87 -16.98
N ASP A 199 3.93 5.07 -17.23
CA ASP A 199 3.22 5.99 -18.11
C ASP A 199 3.20 5.45 -19.55
N PRO A 200 2.09 5.55 -20.30
CA PRO A 200 2.01 5.05 -21.68
C PRO A 200 3.15 5.51 -22.58
N HIS A 201 3.60 6.76 -22.44
CA HIS A 201 4.68 7.27 -23.28
C HIS A 201 6.06 6.70 -22.93
N ASP A 202 6.25 6.21 -21.69
CA ASP A 202 7.51 5.60 -21.24
C ASP A 202 7.56 4.08 -21.47
N ARG A 203 6.43 3.46 -21.87
CA ARG A 203 6.32 1.99 -22.01
C ARG A 203 7.35 1.43 -22.97
N LYS A 204 7.49 2.04 -24.15
CA LYS A 204 8.45 1.58 -25.15
C LYS A 204 9.88 1.64 -24.62
N ALA A 205 10.29 2.76 -24.07
CA ALA A 205 11.63 2.94 -23.52
C ALA A 205 11.91 1.96 -22.36
N PHE A 206 10.92 1.78 -21.47
CA PHE A 206 11.02 0.83 -20.36
C PHE A 206 11.10 -0.62 -20.87
N ARG A 207 10.24 -1.02 -21.81
CA ARG A 207 10.24 -2.35 -22.41
C ARG A 207 11.59 -2.66 -23.05
N ASP A 208 12.06 -1.77 -23.92
CA ASP A 208 13.28 -2.00 -24.70
C ASP A 208 14.49 -2.15 -23.77
N ALA A 209 14.62 -1.28 -22.78
CA ALA A 209 15.68 -1.36 -21.77
C ALA A 209 15.54 -2.60 -20.86
N LEU A 210 14.31 -2.99 -20.49
CA LEU A 210 14.06 -4.20 -19.69
C LEU A 210 14.41 -5.46 -20.47
N VAL A 211 13.99 -5.57 -21.73
CA VAL A 211 14.27 -6.72 -22.59
C VAL A 211 15.79 -6.88 -22.77
N GLU A 212 16.49 -5.81 -23.12
CA GLU A 212 17.96 -5.81 -23.25
C GLU A 212 18.64 -6.32 -21.97
N LYS A 213 18.18 -5.81 -20.81
CA LYS A 213 18.74 -6.23 -19.50
C LYS A 213 18.48 -7.69 -19.18
N LEU A 214 17.26 -8.19 -19.42
CA LEU A 214 16.89 -9.59 -19.18
C LEU A 214 17.67 -10.54 -20.12
N GLU A 215 17.83 -10.18 -21.39
CA GLU A 215 18.61 -10.96 -22.36
C GLU A 215 20.09 -11.02 -21.97
N SER A 216 20.66 -9.91 -21.49
CA SER A 216 22.04 -9.88 -20.99
C SER A 216 22.28 -10.80 -19.78
N LYS A 217 21.20 -11.18 -19.07
CA LYS A 217 21.21 -12.12 -17.93
C LYS A 217 20.76 -13.53 -18.31
N ASN A 218 20.54 -13.83 -19.61
CA ASN A 218 20.01 -15.09 -20.11
C ASN A 218 18.64 -15.47 -19.52
N ILE A 219 17.80 -14.48 -19.21
CA ILE A 219 16.43 -14.68 -18.71
C ILE A 219 15.47 -14.68 -19.89
N TYR A 220 14.56 -15.66 -19.94
CA TYR A 220 13.60 -15.76 -21.03
C TYR A 220 12.58 -14.62 -20.99
N VAL A 221 12.40 -13.95 -22.12
CA VAL A 221 11.42 -12.87 -22.29
C VAL A 221 10.30 -13.33 -23.20
N GLY A 222 9.06 -13.29 -22.71
CA GLY A 222 7.88 -13.68 -23.48
C GLY A 222 7.60 -12.73 -24.66
N ASP A 223 7.02 -13.29 -25.74
CA ASP A 223 6.70 -12.52 -26.94
C ASP A 223 5.68 -11.40 -26.67
N SER A 224 4.76 -11.60 -25.74
CA SER A 224 3.80 -10.59 -25.34
C SER A 224 4.49 -9.34 -24.76
N LEU A 225 5.56 -9.52 -23.97
CA LEU A 225 6.33 -8.41 -23.43
C LEU A 225 7.16 -7.73 -24.52
N ARG A 226 7.77 -8.49 -25.44
CA ARG A 226 8.55 -7.94 -26.58
C ARG A 226 7.71 -7.02 -27.47
N ASN A 227 6.44 -7.37 -27.66
CA ASN A 227 5.50 -6.65 -28.54
C ASN A 227 4.63 -5.63 -27.78
N TRP A 228 4.87 -5.41 -26.50
CA TRP A 228 4.08 -4.48 -25.69
C TRP A 228 4.28 -3.04 -26.14
N GLN A 229 3.14 -2.34 -26.42
CA GLN A 229 3.08 -0.95 -26.90
C GLN A 229 2.47 -0.02 -25.84
#